data_1ecfbc5a46af853b68cd3c638ca7939f
#
_entry.id   1ecfbc5a46af853b68cd3c638ca7939f
#
_cell.length_a   1.000
_cell.length_b   1.000
_cell.length_c   1.000
_cell.angle_alpha   90.00
_cell.angle_beta   90.00
_cell.angle_gamma   90.00
#
_symmetry.space_group_name_H-M   'P 1'
#
loop_
_entity.id
_entity.type
_entity.pdbx_description
1 polymer ?
#
loop_
_entity_poly.entity_id
_entity_poly.type
_entity_poly.pdbx_seq_one_letter_code
_entity_poly.pdbx_strand_id
1 'polypeptide(L)'
;MSTERWRETRSLFDAARERRPEDRDRFLREGCEDEGLRKDVSDLLTASEEAGDFLEEPIVESAELFPGVAPRRIGPYAVVRRIGLGGMGAVYLAHRSETPLSDVAVKVIKRGMDTELFVDRFRHEREILAGLDHPNIARLVDGGATDDGLPFFVMEYIEGEPIHRFCERNELTREARLDLFLEVCAAVAYAHRHLVVHRDVKPGNILVTRDGVPKLLDFGLAKVLDPDPAAEAASGTATGLRMLTPDYASPEQVRGERITTSTDVYSLGVLLYAL
;
A
#
# COMPACT_ATOMS: atom_id res chain seq x y z
N MET A 1 18.42 -9.11 11.53
CA MET A 1 18.87 -10.01 10.43
C MET A 1 20.24 -9.54 9.96
N SER A 2 21.24 -10.43 9.75
CA SER A 2 22.53 -10.01 9.21
C SER A 2 22.42 -9.65 7.72
N THR A 3 23.31 -8.80 7.22
CA THR A 3 23.35 -8.40 5.79
C THR A 3 23.52 -9.62 4.86
N GLU A 4 24.14 -10.68 5.35
CA GLU A 4 24.38 -11.94 4.65
C GLU A 4 23.09 -12.76 4.55
N ARG A 5 22.34 -12.90 5.66
CA ARG A 5 21.03 -13.57 5.67
C ARG A 5 20.02 -12.87 4.76
N TRP A 6 20.04 -11.53 4.69
CA TRP A 6 19.19 -10.77 3.78
C TRP A 6 19.50 -11.07 2.30
N ARG A 7 20.78 -11.14 1.92
CA ARG A 7 21.15 -11.48 0.54
C ARG A 7 20.70 -12.89 0.15
N GLU A 8 20.84 -13.85 1.06
CA GLU A 8 20.37 -15.22 0.86
C GLU A 8 18.85 -15.29 0.74
N THR A 9 18.12 -14.61 1.63
CA THR A 9 16.65 -14.52 1.57
C THR A 9 16.19 -13.97 0.24
N ARG A 10 16.78 -12.85 -0.21
CA ARG A 10 16.44 -12.22 -1.48
C ARG A 10 16.76 -13.10 -2.68
N SER A 11 17.94 -13.71 -2.72
CA SER A 11 18.35 -14.60 -3.81
C SER A 11 17.42 -15.81 -3.95
N LEU A 12 17.00 -16.40 -2.82
CA LEU A 12 16.07 -17.53 -2.79
C LEU A 12 14.65 -17.08 -3.17
N PHE A 13 14.22 -15.91 -2.74
CA PHE A 13 12.93 -15.32 -3.10
C PHE A 13 12.83 -15.07 -4.61
N ASP A 14 13.81 -14.38 -5.21
CA ASP A 14 13.85 -14.09 -6.64
C ASP A 14 13.84 -15.40 -7.45
N ALA A 15 14.66 -16.38 -7.05
CA ALA A 15 14.70 -17.68 -7.71
C ALA A 15 13.43 -18.52 -7.56
N ALA A 16 12.72 -18.41 -6.43
CA ALA A 16 11.44 -19.07 -6.21
C ALA A 16 10.30 -18.40 -6.98
N ARG A 17 10.32 -17.07 -7.12
CA ARG A 17 9.31 -16.29 -7.84
C ARG A 17 9.27 -16.62 -9.34
N GLU A 18 10.40 -16.94 -9.95
CA GLU A 18 10.48 -17.38 -11.36
C GLU A 18 9.85 -18.75 -11.62
N ARG A 19 9.48 -19.49 -10.58
CA ARG A 19 8.89 -20.82 -10.69
C ARG A 19 7.37 -20.81 -10.55
N ARG A 20 6.71 -21.84 -11.10
CA ARG A 20 5.27 -22.02 -10.92
C ARG A 20 4.95 -22.20 -9.41
N PRO A 21 3.82 -21.69 -8.92
CA PRO A 21 3.44 -21.77 -7.50
C PRO A 21 3.55 -23.18 -6.92
N GLU A 22 3.13 -24.21 -7.68
CA GLU A 22 3.19 -25.62 -7.30
C GLU A 22 4.60 -26.19 -7.11
N ASP A 23 5.62 -25.56 -7.72
CA ASP A 23 7.02 -26.04 -7.68
C ASP A 23 7.86 -25.30 -6.61
N ARG A 24 7.37 -24.20 -6.05
CA ARG A 24 8.13 -23.31 -5.14
C ARG A 24 8.49 -23.96 -3.82
N ASP A 25 7.54 -24.63 -3.20
CA ASP A 25 7.73 -25.34 -1.93
C ASP A 25 8.77 -26.47 -2.05
N ARG A 26 8.76 -27.16 -3.17
CA ARG A 26 9.73 -28.21 -3.46
C ARG A 26 11.12 -27.60 -3.67
N PHE A 27 11.21 -26.52 -4.45
CA PHE A 27 12.46 -25.82 -4.71
C PHE A 27 13.10 -25.29 -3.41
N LEU A 28 12.31 -24.69 -2.52
CA LEU A 28 12.79 -24.19 -1.24
C LEU A 28 13.29 -25.30 -0.32
N ARG A 29 12.62 -26.48 -0.32
CA ARG A 29 13.07 -27.64 0.47
C ARG A 29 14.36 -28.27 -0.06
N GLU A 30 14.53 -28.31 -1.37
CA GLU A 30 15.71 -28.88 -2.01
C GLU A 30 16.92 -27.91 -2.00
N GLY A 31 16.66 -26.59 -2.06
CA GLY A 31 17.70 -25.56 -2.20
C GLY A 31 18.14 -24.86 -0.91
N CYS A 32 17.47 -25.09 0.22
CA CYS A 32 17.80 -24.42 1.48
C CYS A 32 17.65 -25.35 2.68
N GLU A 33 18.73 -25.58 3.43
CA GLU A 33 18.72 -26.41 4.66
C GLU A 33 18.19 -25.66 5.88
N ASP A 34 18.27 -24.33 5.92
CA ASP A 34 17.79 -23.49 7.02
C ASP A 34 16.27 -23.34 6.99
N GLU A 35 15.59 -23.98 7.95
CA GLU A 35 14.13 -23.97 8.07
C GLU A 35 13.58 -22.54 8.36
N GLY A 36 14.32 -21.72 9.11
CA GLY A 36 13.96 -20.33 9.37
C GLY A 36 14.03 -19.48 8.09
N LEU A 37 15.04 -19.69 7.27
CA LEU A 37 15.20 -19.01 5.98
C LEU A 37 14.11 -19.41 4.99
N ARG A 38 13.79 -20.72 4.92
CA ARG A 38 12.67 -21.20 4.09
C ARG A 38 11.34 -20.57 4.47
N LYS A 39 11.09 -20.47 5.77
CA LYS A 39 9.87 -19.84 6.28
C LYS A 39 9.83 -18.34 5.91
N ASP A 40 10.93 -17.63 6.13
CA ASP A 40 11.04 -16.21 5.77
C ASP A 40 10.76 -15.98 4.28
N VAL A 41 11.28 -16.84 3.39
CA VAL A 41 11.04 -16.77 1.93
C VAL A 41 9.61 -17.16 1.57
N SER A 42 9.03 -18.18 2.21
CA SER A 42 7.64 -18.59 1.97
C SER A 42 6.66 -17.49 2.39
N ASP A 43 6.89 -16.85 3.55
CA ASP A 43 6.09 -15.74 4.04
C ASP A 43 6.17 -14.53 3.08
N LEU A 44 7.37 -14.26 2.51
CA LEU A 44 7.57 -13.21 1.51
C LEU A 44 6.89 -13.52 0.16
N LEU A 45 6.91 -14.78 -0.30
CA LEU A 45 6.22 -15.19 -1.53
C LEU A 45 4.70 -15.03 -1.38
N THR A 46 4.15 -15.47 -0.24
CA THR A 46 2.72 -15.29 0.06
C THR A 46 2.34 -13.81 0.12
N ALA A 47 3.15 -12.99 0.78
CA ALA A 47 2.92 -11.55 0.84
C ALA A 47 3.05 -10.86 -0.53
N SER A 48 3.95 -11.34 -1.40
CA SER A 48 4.12 -10.84 -2.77
C SER A 48 2.93 -11.21 -3.67
N GLU A 49 2.42 -12.42 -3.54
CA GLU A 49 1.21 -12.87 -4.27
C GLU A 49 -0.02 -12.08 -3.81
N GLU A 50 -0.22 -11.94 -2.50
CA GLU A 50 -1.32 -11.13 -1.94
C GLU A 50 -1.22 -9.64 -2.34
N ALA A 51 -0.02 -9.11 -2.55
CA ALA A 51 0.20 -7.73 -2.98
C ALA A 51 0.08 -7.55 -4.51
N GLY A 52 0.48 -8.54 -5.32
CA GLY A 52 0.36 -8.54 -6.78
C GLY A 52 -1.09 -8.51 -7.24
N ASP A 53 -1.94 -9.29 -6.61
CA ASP A 53 -3.37 -9.42 -6.94
C ASP A 53 -4.21 -8.22 -6.49
N PHE A 54 -3.66 -7.32 -5.67
CA PHE A 54 -4.42 -6.22 -5.06
C PHE A 54 -5.06 -5.25 -6.08
N LEU A 55 -4.52 -5.17 -7.30
CA LEU A 55 -5.06 -4.33 -8.38
C LEU A 55 -5.13 -5.04 -9.75
N GLU A 56 -4.72 -6.30 -9.83
CA GLU A 56 -4.58 -7.02 -11.11
C GLU A 56 -5.80 -7.83 -11.52
N GLU A 57 -6.70 -8.20 -10.61
CA GLU A 57 -7.94 -8.89 -10.97
C GLU A 57 -9.18 -8.00 -10.75
N PRO A 58 -10.18 -8.05 -11.68
CA PRO A 58 -11.52 -7.60 -11.36
C PRO A 58 -12.02 -8.49 -10.21
N ILE A 59 -12.38 -7.85 -9.10
CA ILE A 59 -12.74 -8.47 -7.81
C ILE A 59 -13.81 -9.54 -8.00
N VAL A 60 -13.40 -10.79 -8.11
CA VAL A 60 -14.27 -11.95 -7.97
C VAL A 60 -13.74 -12.75 -6.78
N GLU A 61 -14.50 -12.68 -5.67
CA GLU A 61 -14.50 -13.60 -4.54
C GLU A 61 -13.19 -13.85 -3.77
N SER A 62 -12.82 -12.91 -2.87
CA SER A 62 -12.09 -13.27 -1.65
C SER A 62 -12.99 -12.95 -0.44
N ALA A 63 -13.98 -13.81 -0.20
CA ALA A 63 -14.98 -13.67 0.86
C ALA A 63 -14.44 -13.96 2.28
N GLU A 64 -13.18 -14.38 2.43
CA GLU A 64 -12.69 -14.98 3.68
C GLU A 64 -12.04 -14.00 4.67
N LEU A 65 -11.59 -12.82 4.23
CA LEU A 65 -10.91 -11.85 5.10
C LEU A 65 -11.85 -10.80 5.75
N PHE A 66 -13.04 -10.64 5.18
CA PHE A 66 -14.18 -9.92 5.75
C PHE A 66 -15.40 -10.81 5.56
N PRO A 67 -15.72 -11.70 6.49
CA PRO A 67 -16.92 -12.54 6.43
C PRO A 67 -18.14 -11.63 6.60
N GLY A 68 -18.76 -11.27 5.49
CA GLY A 68 -20.00 -10.48 5.50
C GLY A 68 -20.23 -9.77 4.17
N VAL A 69 -21.49 -9.56 3.86
CA VAL A 69 -21.96 -8.67 2.78
C VAL A 69 -21.30 -7.29 2.97
N ALA A 70 -20.81 -6.67 1.90
CA ALA A 70 -20.25 -5.32 1.96
C ALA A 70 -21.19 -4.41 2.79
N PRO A 71 -20.67 -3.62 3.73
CA PRO A 71 -21.51 -2.79 4.57
C PRO A 71 -22.33 -1.85 3.68
N ARG A 72 -23.62 -1.69 3.97
CA ARG A 72 -24.45 -0.74 3.20
C ARG A 72 -24.04 0.71 3.42
N ARG A 73 -23.43 1.00 4.58
CA ARG A 73 -22.97 2.33 4.97
C ARG A 73 -21.69 2.25 5.80
N ILE A 74 -20.88 3.28 5.68
CA ILE A 74 -19.68 3.52 6.50
C ILE A 74 -19.79 4.96 7.00
N GLY A 75 -20.17 5.15 8.27
CA GLY A 75 -20.56 6.47 8.77
C GLY A 75 -21.63 7.14 7.89
N PRO A 76 -21.44 8.40 7.45
CA PRO A 76 -22.39 9.11 6.58
C PRO A 76 -22.34 8.68 5.11
N TYR A 77 -21.50 7.71 4.73
CA TYR A 77 -21.26 7.31 3.34
C TYR A 77 -22.06 6.06 2.98
N ALA A 78 -22.88 6.14 1.92
CA ALA A 78 -23.57 4.99 1.34
C ALA A 78 -22.63 4.24 0.40
N VAL A 79 -22.38 2.97 0.68
CA VAL A 79 -21.45 2.13 -0.10
C VAL A 79 -22.12 1.67 -1.39
N VAL A 80 -21.41 1.87 -2.50
CA VAL A 80 -21.81 1.39 -3.84
C VAL A 80 -21.26 -0.01 -4.09
N ARG A 81 -19.92 -0.16 -3.95
CA ARG A 81 -19.22 -1.43 -4.15
C ARG A 81 -17.84 -1.40 -3.50
N ARG A 82 -17.28 -2.55 -3.26
CA ARG A 82 -15.86 -2.66 -2.91
C ARG A 82 -15.01 -2.45 -4.16
N ILE A 83 -13.93 -1.66 -4.05
CA ILE A 83 -12.99 -1.35 -5.13
C ILE A 83 -11.56 -1.82 -4.82
N GLY A 84 -11.29 -2.26 -3.59
CA GLY A 84 -9.99 -2.78 -3.19
C GLY A 84 -10.08 -3.61 -1.93
N LEU A 85 -9.16 -4.56 -1.79
CA LEU A 85 -8.96 -5.37 -0.58
C LEU A 85 -7.45 -5.60 -0.41
N GLY A 86 -6.91 -5.42 0.78
CA GLY A 86 -5.49 -5.61 1.03
C GLY A 86 -5.15 -5.92 2.48
N GLY A 87 -3.87 -6.10 2.76
CA GLY A 87 -3.35 -6.42 4.09
C GLY A 87 -3.83 -5.46 5.18
N MET A 88 -4.02 -4.18 4.85
CA MET A 88 -4.39 -3.10 5.78
C MET A 88 -5.90 -2.86 5.89
N GLY A 89 -6.73 -3.40 4.99
CA GLY A 89 -8.18 -3.14 5.03
C GLY A 89 -8.85 -3.27 3.68
N ALA A 90 -10.10 -2.78 3.60
CA ALA A 90 -10.90 -2.76 2.39
C ALA A 90 -11.18 -1.33 1.94
N VAL A 91 -11.24 -1.11 0.63
CA VAL A 91 -11.58 0.18 0.02
C VAL A 91 -12.91 0.06 -0.70
N TYR A 92 -13.79 1.01 -0.47
CA TYR A 92 -15.14 1.04 -1.02
C TYR A 92 -15.36 2.32 -1.84
N LEU A 93 -15.98 2.20 -3.00
CA LEU A 93 -16.63 3.33 -3.66
C LEU A 93 -17.90 3.65 -2.89
N ALA A 94 -18.10 4.90 -2.54
CA ALA A 94 -19.26 5.36 -1.79
C ALA A 94 -19.69 6.77 -2.20
N HIS A 95 -20.90 7.15 -1.81
CA HIS A 95 -21.42 8.52 -1.96
C HIS A 95 -21.72 9.09 -0.58
N ARG A 96 -21.50 10.38 -0.41
CA ARG A 96 -21.98 11.08 0.78
C ARG A 96 -23.51 11.17 0.73
N SER A 97 -24.19 10.69 1.76
CA SER A 97 -25.66 10.57 1.76
C SER A 97 -26.40 11.89 1.58
N GLU A 98 -25.79 13.01 1.93
CA GLU A 98 -26.39 14.34 1.86
C GLU A 98 -26.05 15.12 0.57
N THR A 99 -25.08 14.65 -0.20
CA THR A 99 -24.64 15.27 -1.47
C THR A 99 -24.39 14.18 -2.50
N PRO A 100 -25.42 13.78 -3.27
CA PRO A 100 -25.37 12.58 -4.12
C PRO A 100 -24.46 12.68 -5.36
N LEU A 101 -23.65 13.72 -5.50
CA LEU A 101 -22.88 14.01 -6.74
C LEU A 101 -21.38 13.87 -6.63
N SER A 102 -20.82 13.46 -5.50
CA SER A 102 -19.38 13.23 -5.41
C SER A 102 -19.05 11.81 -4.93
N ASP A 103 -18.51 11.03 -5.84
CA ASP A 103 -17.91 9.73 -5.55
C ASP A 103 -16.70 9.92 -4.66
N VAL A 104 -16.61 9.07 -3.65
CA VAL A 104 -15.47 9.02 -2.73
C VAL A 104 -14.96 7.59 -2.58
N ALA A 105 -13.67 7.45 -2.31
CA ALA A 105 -13.09 6.18 -1.89
C ALA A 105 -13.03 6.14 -0.36
N VAL A 106 -13.65 5.14 0.25
CA VAL A 106 -13.64 4.94 1.71
C VAL A 106 -12.80 3.72 2.05
N LYS A 107 -11.67 3.94 2.72
CA LYS A 107 -10.74 2.91 3.18
C LYS A 107 -11.01 2.59 4.64
N VAL A 108 -11.49 1.38 4.91
CA VAL A 108 -11.72 0.88 6.29
C VAL A 108 -10.52 0.05 6.71
N ILE A 109 -9.98 0.36 7.88
CA ILE A 109 -8.81 -0.32 8.44
C ILE A 109 -9.26 -1.60 9.17
N LYS A 110 -8.47 -2.68 9.07
CA LYS A 110 -8.78 -3.98 9.71
C LYS A 110 -8.79 -3.89 11.23
N ARG A 111 -9.56 -4.79 11.87
CA ARG A 111 -9.49 -5.04 13.32
C ARG A 111 -8.09 -5.46 13.76
N GLY A 112 -7.70 -5.05 14.98
CA GLY A 112 -6.37 -5.26 15.55
C GLY A 112 -5.47 -4.04 15.47
N MET A 113 -5.92 -2.96 14.79
CA MET A 113 -5.31 -1.64 14.74
C MET A 113 -6.22 -0.57 15.39
N ASP A 114 -7.03 -0.95 16.37
CA ASP A 114 -8.11 -0.16 16.98
C ASP A 114 -7.81 0.27 18.44
N THR A 115 -6.52 0.34 18.82
CA THR A 115 -6.12 0.84 20.14
C THR A 115 -6.33 2.35 20.27
N GLU A 116 -6.55 2.88 21.50
CA GLU A 116 -6.72 4.32 21.74
C GLU A 116 -5.54 5.15 21.19
N LEU A 117 -4.31 4.65 21.36
CA LEU A 117 -3.10 5.26 20.79
C LEU A 117 -3.13 5.34 19.26
N PHE A 118 -3.72 4.34 18.61
CA PHE A 118 -3.91 4.33 17.17
C PHE A 118 -4.91 5.40 16.74
N VAL A 119 -6.04 5.52 17.43
CA VAL A 119 -7.09 6.50 17.12
C VAL A 119 -6.56 7.95 17.26
N ASP A 120 -5.74 8.23 18.26
CA ASP A 120 -5.18 9.58 18.45
C ASP A 120 -4.13 9.92 17.38
N ARG A 121 -3.24 8.97 17.03
CA ARG A 121 -2.30 9.14 15.90
C ARG A 121 -3.05 9.30 14.58
N PHE A 122 -4.10 8.51 14.37
CA PHE A 122 -4.97 8.60 13.22
C PHE A 122 -5.59 9.99 13.04
N ARG A 123 -6.09 10.61 14.12
CA ARG A 123 -6.63 11.98 14.07
C ARG A 123 -5.58 13.00 13.70
N HIS A 124 -4.40 12.91 14.30
CA HIS A 124 -3.29 13.83 14.03
C HIS A 124 -2.80 13.73 12.59
N GLU A 125 -2.60 12.52 12.10
CA GLU A 125 -2.15 12.27 10.72
C GLU A 125 -3.18 12.74 9.70
N ARG A 126 -4.48 12.55 10.00
CA ARG A 126 -5.56 13.05 9.17
C ARG A 126 -5.48 14.58 8.98
N GLU A 127 -5.19 15.32 10.05
CA GLU A 127 -5.06 16.80 9.98
C GLU A 127 -3.89 17.21 9.09
N ILE A 128 -2.76 16.53 9.19
CA ILE A 128 -1.58 16.79 8.37
C ILE A 128 -1.88 16.49 6.89
N LEU A 129 -2.47 15.34 6.60
CA LEU A 129 -2.77 14.91 5.23
C LEU A 129 -3.89 15.71 4.58
N ALA A 130 -4.88 16.16 5.36
CA ALA A 130 -5.93 17.07 4.87
C ALA A 130 -5.37 18.42 4.41
N GLY A 131 -4.19 18.80 4.88
CA GLY A 131 -3.47 20.00 4.45
C GLY A 131 -2.72 19.87 3.12
N LEU A 132 -2.60 18.65 2.56
CA LEU A 132 -1.95 18.44 1.27
C LEU A 132 -2.91 18.78 0.12
N ASP A 133 -2.63 19.85 -0.60
CA ASP A 133 -3.38 20.26 -1.80
C ASP A 133 -2.43 20.33 -3.01
N HIS A 134 -2.45 19.28 -3.83
CA HIS A 134 -1.60 19.15 -5.00
C HIS A 134 -2.35 18.39 -6.11
N PRO A 135 -2.26 18.80 -7.39
CA PRO A 135 -3.00 18.18 -8.49
C PRO A 135 -2.71 16.67 -8.66
N ASN A 136 -1.51 16.22 -8.33
CA ASN A 136 -1.08 14.83 -8.44
C ASN A 136 -1.14 14.05 -7.11
N ILE A 137 -1.85 14.54 -6.09
CA ILE A 137 -2.13 13.84 -4.84
C ILE A 137 -3.64 13.66 -4.70
N ALA A 138 -4.11 12.45 -4.39
CA ALA A 138 -5.51 12.21 -4.06
C ALA A 138 -5.82 12.87 -2.71
N ARG A 139 -6.79 13.79 -2.71
CA ARG A 139 -7.11 14.59 -1.53
C ARG A 139 -7.81 13.76 -0.46
N LEU A 140 -7.36 13.86 0.78
CA LEU A 140 -8.09 13.37 1.94
C LEU A 140 -9.27 14.31 2.22
N VAL A 141 -10.49 13.77 2.21
CA VAL A 141 -11.75 14.55 2.34
C VAL A 141 -12.27 14.51 3.77
N ASP A 142 -12.20 13.32 4.41
CA ASP A 142 -12.77 13.10 5.73
C ASP A 142 -12.15 11.85 6.39
N GLY A 143 -12.59 11.53 7.60
CA GLY A 143 -12.22 10.31 8.30
C GLY A 143 -13.00 10.18 9.61
N GLY A 144 -13.19 8.95 10.05
CA GLY A 144 -13.99 8.66 11.23
C GLY A 144 -13.80 7.23 11.72
N ALA A 145 -14.75 6.78 12.52
CA ALA A 145 -14.88 5.40 12.94
C ALA A 145 -16.24 4.84 12.52
N THR A 146 -16.28 3.56 12.18
CA THR A 146 -17.53 2.81 11.92
C THR A 146 -18.29 2.59 13.22
N ASP A 147 -19.53 2.12 13.15
CA ASP A 147 -20.36 1.84 14.33
C ASP A 147 -19.74 0.78 15.26
N ASP A 148 -18.91 -0.12 14.71
CA ASP A 148 -18.13 -1.13 15.43
C ASP A 148 -16.70 -0.67 15.78
N GLY A 149 -16.41 0.64 15.65
CA GLY A 149 -15.19 1.30 16.11
C GLY A 149 -14.00 1.22 15.15
N LEU A 150 -14.15 0.66 13.94
CA LEU A 150 -13.05 0.57 12.99
C LEU A 150 -12.75 1.95 12.37
N PRO A 151 -11.48 2.38 12.35
CA PRO A 151 -11.11 3.62 11.68
C PRO A 151 -11.35 3.54 10.17
N PHE A 152 -11.79 4.65 9.57
CA PHE A 152 -11.88 4.78 8.13
C PHE A 152 -11.41 6.15 7.64
N PHE A 153 -10.84 6.17 6.44
CA PHE A 153 -10.47 7.37 5.70
C PHE A 153 -11.38 7.55 4.49
N VAL A 154 -11.67 8.80 4.16
CA VAL A 154 -12.40 9.17 2.96
C VAL A 154 -11.52 10.03 2.10
N MET A 155 -11.31 9.62 0.89
CA MET A 155 -10.46 10.31 -0.07
C MET A 155 -11.18 10.53 -1.41
N GLU A 156 -10.63 11.42 -2.21
CA GLU A 156 -11.03 11.62 -3.60
C GLU A 156 -11.06 10.27 -4.32
N TYR A 157 -12.19 9.94 -4.97
CA TYR A 157 -12.24 8.78 -5.84
C TYR A 157 -11.58 9.11 -7.18
N ILE A 158 -10.56 8.33 -7.53
CA ILE A 158 -9.83 8.48 -8.79
C ILE A 158 -10.29 7.41 -9.77
N GLU A 159 -10.98 7.83 -10.83
CA GLU A 159 -11.27 6.96 -11.97
C GLU A 159 -10.04 6.86 -12.86
N GLY A 160 -9.21 5.85 -12.61
CA GLY A 160 -7.93 5.67 -13.29
C GLY A 160 -7.44 4.24 -13.17
N GLU A 161 -6.29 3.98 -13.73
CA GLU A 161 -5.61 2.69 -13.66
C GLU A 161 -4.17 2.86 -13.17
N PRO A 162 -3.53 1.81 -12.62
CA PRO A 162 -2.15 1.84 -12.17
C PRO A 162 -1.20 2.33 -13.26
N ILE A 163 -0.23 3.18 -12.89
CA ILE A 163 0.67 3.87 -13.83
C ILE A 163 1.36 2.92 -14.82
N HIS A 164 1.82 1.74 -14.37
CA HIS A 164 2.47 0.76 -15.24
C HIS A 164 1.50 0.24 -16.32
N ARG A 165 0.25 -0.09 -15.94
CA ARG A 165 -0.78 -0.54 -16.87
C ARG A 165 -1.17 0.55 -17.87
N PHE A 166 -1.29 1.78 -17.39
CA PHE A 166 -1.55 2.92 -18.26
C PHE A 166 -0.45 3.08 -19.32
N CYS A 167 0.81 2.97 -18.90
CA CYS A 167 1.97 3.04 -19.79
C CYS A 167 1.97 1.92 -20.83
N GLU A 168 1.66 0.69 -20.43
CA GLU A 168 1.62 -0.50 -21.30
C GLU A 168 0.44 -0.42 -22.27
N ARG A 169 -0.78 -0.18 -21.77
CA ARG A 169 -2.00 -0.15 -22.57
C ARG A 169 -1.97 0.93 -23.64
N ASN A 170 -1.37 2.08 -23.32
CA ASN A 170 -1.27 3.21 -24.27
C ASN A 170 0.04 3.20 -25.06
N GLU A 171 0.88 2.15 -24.92
CA GLU A 171 2.17 1.99 -25.60
C GLU A 171 3.04 3.25 -25.50
N LEU A 172 3.08 3.85 -24.30
CA LEU A 172 3.76 5.13 -24.09
C LEU A 172 5.26 5.03 -24.41
N THR A 173 5.76 6.05 -25.10
CA THR A 173 7.21 6.20 -25.32
C THR A 173 7.95 6.39 -23.98
N ARG A 174 9.27 6.20 -24.00
CA ARG A 174 10.10 6.41 -22.81
C ARG A 174 9.95 7.84 -22.28
N GLU A 175 9.94 8.82 -23.17
CA GLU A 175 9.78 10.22 -22.84
C GLU A 175 8.45 10.47 -22.11
N ALA A 176 7.35 9.95 -22.63
CA ALA A 176 6.02 10.10 -22.03
C ALA A 176 5.93 9.41 -20.65
N ARG A 177 6.60 8.26 -20.46
CA ARG A 177 6.71 7.59 -19.13
C ARG A 177 7.52 8.44 -18.16
N LEU A 178 8.60 9.07 -18.62
CA LEU A 178 9.42 9.96 -17.79
C LEU A 178 8.64 11.22 -17.40
N ASP A 179 7.80 11.77 -18.28
CA ASP A 179 6.95 12.93 -17.96
C ASP A 179 5.98 12.58 -16.82
N LEU A 180 5.28 11.45 -16.91
CA LEU A 180 4.43 10.95 -15.80
C LEU A 180 5.21 10.75 -14.51
N PHE A 181 6.41 10.16 -14.59
CA PHE A 181 7.27 9.95 -13.44
C PHE A 181 7.70 11.27 -12.79
N LEU A 182 8.01 12.30 -13.58
CA LEU A 182 8.38 13.63 -13.05
C LEU A 182 7.21 14.29 -12.31
N GLU A 183 5.97 14.12 -12.76
CA GLU A 183 4.79 14.59 -12.03
C GLU A 183 4.63 13.87 -10.68
N VAL A 184 4.89 12.56 -10.62
CA VAL A 184 4.92 11.80 -9.37
C VAL A 184 6.02 12.30 -8.44
N CYS A 185 7.23 12.55 -8.97
CA CYS A 185 8.33 13.14 -8.20
C CYS A 185 7.94 14.52 -7.62
N ALA A 186 7.24 15.37 -8.40
CA ALA A 186 6.77 16.66 -7.94
C ALA A 186 5.77 16.52 -6.78
N ALA A 187 4.85 15.56 -6.84
CA ALA A 187 3.91 15.24 -5.77
C ALA A 187 4.62 14.80 -4.49
N VAL A 188 5.58 13.86 -4.60
CA VAL A 188 6.38 13.40 -3.44
C VAL A 188 7.21 14.53 -2.86
N ALA A 189 7.88 15.34 -3.70
CA ALA A 189 8.65 16.49 -3.24
C ALA A 189 7.76 17.56 -2.56
N TYR A 190 6.52 17.73 -3.02
CA TYR A 190 5.54 18.59 -2.36
C TYR A 190 5.21 18.07 -0.95
N ALA A 191 4.91 16.77 -0.80
CA ALA A 191 4.65 16.15 0.50
C ALA A 191 5.85 16.29 1.45
N HIS A 192 7.07 16.06 0.98
CA HIS A 192 8.30 16.22 1.78
C HIS A 192 8.48 17.65 2.31
N ARG A 193 8.15 18.68 1.51
CA ARG A 193 8.15 20.07 1.99
C ARG A 193 7.14 20.34 3.11
N HIS A 194 6.07 19.52 3.18
CA HIS A 194 5.09 19.55 4.26
C HIS A 194 5.40 18.55 5.37
N LEU A 195 6.64 18.02 5.40
CA LEU A 195 7.14 17.06 6.40
C LEU A 195 6.40 15.72 6.39
N VAL A 196 5.77 15.37 5.26
CA VAL A 196 5.08 14.09 5.06
C VAL A 196 5.93 13.17 4.21
N VAL A 197 6.21 11.96 4.70
CA VAL A 197 6.87 10.87 3.97
C VAL A 197 5.82 9.86 3.55
N HIS A 198 5.81 9.46 2.27
CA HIS A 198 4.77 8.57 1.72
C HIS A 198 4.90 7.12 2.24
N ARG A 199 6.11 6.59 2.33
CA ARG A 199 6.48 5.26 2.87
C ARG A 199 6.01 4.04 2.06
N ASP A 200 5.21 4.22 1.00
CA ASP A 200 4.68 3.13 0.17
C ASP A 200 4.50 3.55 -1.30
N VAL A 201 5.52 4.22 -1.88
CA VAL A 201 5.53 4.59 -3.29
C VAL A 201 5.72 3.32 -4.12
N LYS A 202 4.71 2.99 -4.93
CA LYS A 202 4.68 1.83 -5.83
C LYS A 202 3.66 2.05 -6.96
N PRO A 203 3.72 1.30 -8.07
CA PRO A 203 2.78 1.47 -9.19
C PRO A 203 1.31 1.39 -8.78
N GLY A 204 0.96 0.48 -7.85
CA GLY A 204 -0.40 0.30 -7.38
C GLY A 204 -0.96 1.48 -6.59
N ASN A 205 -0.11 2.34 -6.03
CA ASN A 205 -0.49 3.55 -5.31
C ASN A 205 -0.43 4.81 -6.20
N ILE A 206 -0.30 4.64 -7.52
CA ILE A 206 -0.29 5.74 -8.49
C ILE A 206 -1.29 5.41 -9.59
N LEU A 207 -2.46 6.05 -9.55
CA LEU A 207 -3.45 5.91 -10.61
C LEU A 207 -3.28 7.02 -11.65
N VAL A 208 -3.36 6.68 -12.92
CA VAL A 208 -3.40 7.66 -14.00
C VAL A 208 -4.83 7.76 -14.50
N THR A 209 -5.37 8.98 -14.50
CA THR A 209 -6.72 9.26 -14.99
C THR A 209 -6.81 9.08 -16.51
N ARG A 210 -8.03 9.08 -17.05
CA ARG A 210 -8.25 9.05 -18.52
C ARG A 210 -7.59 10.20 -19.27
N ASP A 211 -7.44 11.34 -18.59
CA ASP A 211 -6.79 12.54 -19.14
C ASP A 211 -5.26 12.51 -19.03
N GLY A 212 -4.69 11.39 -18.55
CA GLY A 212 -3.25 11.21 -18.43
C GLY A 212 -2.62 11.85 -17.18
N VAL A 213 -3.41 12.26 -16.17
CA VAL A 213 -2.91 12.88 -14.95
C VAL A 213 -2.63 11.81 -13.89
N PRO A 214 -1.38 11.65 -13.42
CA PRO A 214 -1.06 10.72 -12.34
C PRO A 214 -1.54 11.28 -10.99
N LYS A 215 -2.13 10.42 -10.17
CA LYS A 215 -2.62 10.71 -8.82
C LYS A 215 -1.97 9.75 -7.83
N LEU A 216 -1.18 10.27 -6.91
CA LEU A 216 -0.57 9.52 -5.82
C LEU A 216 -1.61 9.29 -4.73
N LEU A 217 -1.82 8.02 -4.38
CA LEU A 217 -2.79 7.56 -3.39
C LEU A 217 -2.08 7.15 -2.08
N ASP A 218 -2.86 7.02 -1.01
CA ASP A 218 -2.50 6.26 0.19
C ASP A 218 -1.11 6.59 0.78
N PHE A 219 -0.88 7.82 1.17
CA PHE A 219 0.24 8.14 2.05
C PHE A 219 0.21 7.18 3.22
N GLY A 220 1.22 6.35 3.40
CA GLY A 220 1.34 5.19 4.29
C GLY A 220 0.67 5.29 5.67
N LEU A 221 -0.60 5.70 5.68
CA LEU A 221 -1.43 5.96 6.85
C LEU A 221 -1.39 4.83 7.87
N ALA A 222 -1.40 3.60 7.40
CA ALA A 222 -1.32 2.44 8.27
C ALA A 222 0.10 2.18 8.81
N LYS A 223 1.15 2.66 8.13
CA LYS A 223 2.55 2.52 8.57
C LYS A 223 2.98 3.62 9.55
N VAL A 224 2.29 4.77 9.56
CA VAL A 224 2.48 5.83 10.58
C VAL A 224 1.87 5.40 11.92
N LEU A 225 0.85 4.58 11.84
CA LEU A 225 0.10 4.09 12.99
C LEU A 225 0.76 2.88 13.67
N ASP A 226 1.80 2.30 13.04
CA ASP A 226 2.60 1.22 13.62
C ASP A 226 3.41 1.76 14.82
N PRO A 227 3.38 1.07 15.97
CA PRO A 227 4.19 1.45 17.13
C PRO A 227 5.67 1.43 16.77
N ASP A 228 6.44 2.29 17.46
CA ASP A 228 7.89 2.45 17.36
C ASP A 228 8.59 1.10 17.11
N PRO A 229 9.41 0.96 16.04
CA PRO A 229 10.15 -0.26 15.74
C PRO A 229 10.94 -0.82 16.95
N ALA A 230 11.34 0.05 17.88
CA ALA A 230 11.98 -0.33 19.14
C ALA A 230 11.04 -1.07 20.09
N ALA A 231 9.74 -0.82 20.06
CA ALA A 231 8.75 -1.50 20.89
C ALA A 231 8.35 -2.87 20.30
N GLU A 232 8.35 -3.02 18.97
CA GLU A 232 8.11 -4.31 18.27
C GLU A 232 9.29 -5.28 18.40
N ALA A 233 10.53 -4.79 18.36
CA ALA A 233 11.71 -5.62 18.60
C ALA A 233 11.68 -6.27 20.00
N ALA A 234 11.00 -5.66 20.96
CA ALA A 234 10.82 -6.19 22.32
C ALA A 234 9.69 -7.24 22.42
N SER A 235 8.71 -7.24 21.49
CA SER A 235 7.54 -8.15 21.54
C SER A 235 7.67 -9.40 20.63
N GLY A 236 8.71 -9.49 19.80
CA GLY A 236 9.00 -10.69 18.98
C GLY A 236 7.98 -11.01 17.90
N THR A 237 7.04 -10.12 17.61
CA THR A 237 6.01 -10.34 16.60
C THR A 237 6.43 -9.79 15.24
N ALA A 238 6.57 -10.70 14.25
CA ALA A 238 6.95 -10.42 12.86
C ALA A 238 5.87 -9.66 12.05
N THR A 239 5.08 -8.80 12.69
CA THR A 239 3.91 -8.13 12.08
C THR A 239 4.33 -7.01 11.12
N GLY A 240 5.46 -6.34 11.37
CA GLY A 240 5.94 -5.21 10.55
C GLY A 240 6.34 -5.61 9.13
N LEU A 241 6.91 -6.80 8.92
CA LEU A 241 7.30 -7.31 7.58
C LEU A 241 6.09 -7.63 6.67
N ARG A 242 4.94 -7.97 7.26
CA ARG A 242 3.70 -8.27 6.51
C ARG A 242 3.05 -7.05 5.84
N MET A 243 3.45 -5.83 6.20
CA MET A 243 2.88 -4.58 5.67
C MET A 243 3.75 -3.94 4.57
N LEU A 244 4.89 -4.53 4.22
CA LEU A 244 5.76 -4.05 3.17
C LEU A 244 5.38 -4.68 1.82
N THR A 245 5.48 -3.90 0.75
CA THR A 245 5.59 -4.45 -0.61
C THR A 245 7.07 -4.70 -0.85
N PRO A 246 7.57 -5.97 -0.79
CA PRO A 246 9.01 -6.25 -0.69
C PRO A 246 9.83 -5.64 -1.82
N ASP A 247 9.28 -5.61 -3.03
CA ASP A 247 9.96 -5.13 -4.24
C ASP A 247 10.26 -3.63 -4.21
N TYR A 248 9.47 -2.84 -3.49
CA TYR A 248 9.58 -1.37 -3.41
C TYR A 248 10.05 -0.87 -2.05
N ALA A 249 10.21 -1.78 -1.08
CA ALA A 249 10.63 -1.41 0.28
C ALA A 249 12.10 -1.01 0.32
N SER A 250 12.39 0.14 0.94
CA SER A 250 13.76 0.59 1.13
C SER A 250 14.52 -0.29 2.14
N PRO A 251 15.87 -0.32 2.09
CA PRO A 251 16.66 -1.09 3.04
C PRO A 251 16.38 -0.76 4.51
N GLU A 252 16.15 0.51 4.84
CA GLU A 252 15.81 0.97 6.19
C GLU A 252 14.42 0.47 6.62
N GLN A 253 13.44 0.39 5.71
CA GLN A 253 12.13 -0.19 6.02
C GLN A 253 12.24 -1.67 6.35
N VAL A 254 13.03 -2.43 5.56
CA VAL A 254 13.24 -3.85 5.80
C VAL A 254 13.97 -4.12 7.11
N ARG A 255 14.88 -3.22 7.51
CA ARG A 255 15.65 -3.34 8.76
C ARG A 255 14.91 -2.78 9.98
N GLY A 256 13.73 -2.17 9.80
CA GLY A 256 13.04 -1.46 10.88
C GLY A 256 13.82 -0.24 11.40
N GLU A 257 14.63 0.38 10.53
CA GLU A 257 15.38 1.58 10.86
C GLU A 257 14.52 2.83 10.70
N ARG A 258 15.07 4.00 11.09
CA ARG A 258 14.34 5.26 11.00
C ARG A 258 13.98 5.62 9.57
N ILE A 259 12.69 5.81 9.32
CA ILE A 259 12.14 6.25 8.04
C ILE A 259 12.39 7.74 7.84
N THR A 260 12.86 8.10 6.64
CA THR A 260 13.11 9.48 6.21
C THR A 260 12.63 9.70 4.79
N THR A 261 12.79 10.91 4.25
CA THR A 261 12.50 11.21 2.84
C THR A 261 13.33 10.37 1.85
N SER A 262 14.50 9.85 2.28
CA SER A 262 15.32 8.94 1.46
C SER A 262 14.61 7.62 1.15
N THR A 263 13.71 7.18 2.01
CA THR A 263 12.86 6.00 1.81
C THR A 263 12.01 6.13 0.54
N ASP A 264 11.34 7.27 0.36
CA ASP A 264 10.54 7.52 -0.85
C ASP A 264 11.43 7.68 -2.09
N VAL A 265 12.62 8.29 -1.94
CA VAL A 265 13.60 8.41 -3.05
C VAL A 265 14.05 7.03 -3.54
N TYR A 266 14.29 6.08 -2.61
CA TYR A 266 14.60 4.70 -2.97
C TYR A 266 13.45 4.06 -3.77
N SER A 267 12.22 4.16 -3.25
CA SER A 267 11.03 3.59 -3.90
C SER A 267 10.73 4.24 -5.26
N LEU A 268 10.99 5.56 -5.41
CA LEU A 268 10.93 6.26 -6.72
C LEU A 268 11.97 5.71 -7.69
N GLY A 269 13.19 5.39 -7.23
CA GLY A 269 14.21 4.76 -8.07
C GLY A 269 13.77 3.39 -8.61
N VAL A 270 13.14 2.58 -7.76
CA VAL A 270 12.57 1.27 -8.15
C VAL A 270 11.40 1.47 -9.12
N LEU A 271 10.52 2.43 -8.86
CA LEU A 271 9.40 2.78 -9.75
C LEU A 271 9.91 3.17 -11.15
N LEU A 272 10.95 4.03 -11.21
CA LEU A 272 11.54 4.46 -12.49
C LEU A 272 12.12 3.27 -13.28
N TYR A 273 12.70 2.29 -12.58
CA TYR A 273 13.22 1.07 -13.21
C TYR A 273 12.08 0.19 -13.78
N ALA A 274 10.92 0.20 -13.11
CA ALA A 274 9.76 -0.62 -13.49
C ALA A 274 8.90 0.01 -14.61
N LEU A 275 9.02 1.33 -14.85
CA LEU A 275 8.33 2.05 -15.92
C LEU A 275 9.11 2.02 -17.24
#